data_467cf4019e904e42262d6ef12f6b56e0
#
_entry.id   467cf4019e904e42262d6ef12f6b56e0
#
_cell.length_a   1.000
_cell.length_b   1.000
_cell.length_c   1.000
_cell.angle_alpha   90.00
_cell.angle_beta   90.00
_cell.angle_gamma   90.00
#
_symmetry.space_group_name_H-M   'P 1'
#
loop_
_entity.id
_entity.type
_entity.pdbx_description
1 polymer ?
#
loop_
_entity_poly.entity_id
_entity_poly.type
_entity_poly.pdbx_seq_one_letter_code
_entity_poly.pdbx_strand_id
1 'polypeptide(L)'
;MKNLLGKSLRGRLTILYGLLLTLALVFYAGGTSVYFLHNLRHQLDLSLDRDIETVEGLLSLAPDGHLEKGSEEGEAREGDLGRGYLLEVWSGNGVLLYRSDELNGAAMGQPVYLNGNRWREAPHTLRLPNGMTVRVASRFHRIEGQPLVLRLGVSEGPLWQQFWEMVGVLSIGLPITVLLIGLTGYMVAGRALRPVDLMARHAAKISAERLDDRLTISNPDDELGHLGQAFNMTLGRLEESFDQLRRFTADASHELRTPLTAIRSVGEVALQKAGGVPYYRDIIGSMLEEVSRLTRLVESLLTISRADAGQIELHQTTVNALELVQEAAALLESLAEEKQQTVVVEGNSILNVWADRLILRQAVINLLDNAVKYSPVGGRIHVDVSVDTHTVLIAFQDSGPGIPVEHRGKVFQRFYRVDEARTRAEGGTGLGLSIVKWAVSVNGGSIDFDSEPGHGCTFTMRLPVSKIQNATERLS
;
A
#
# COMPACT_ATOMS: atom_id res chain seq x y z
N MET A 1 -0.72 -9.96 -32.40
CA MET A 1 -0.03 -10.31 -31.16
C MET A 1 0.29 -9.14 -30.21
N LYS A 2 0.31 -7.88 -30.65
CA LYS A 2 0.60 -6.69 -29.79
C LYS A 2 -0.48 -6.34 -28.75
N ASN A 3 -1.70 -6.83 -28.83
CA ASN A 3 -2.82 -6.35 -28.00
C ASN A 3 -3.33 -7.31 -26.90
N LEU A 4 -2.87 -8.55 -26.81
CA LEU A 4 -3.36 -9.53 -25.83
C LEU A 4 -2.48 -9.66 -24.57
N LEU A 5 -1.18 -9.44 -24.70
CA LEU A 5 -0.21 -9.59 -23.61
C LEU A 5 -0.02 -8.31 -22.76
N GLY A 6 -0.42 -7.14 -23.29
CA GLY A 6 -0.19 -5.85 -22.63
C GLY A 6 -1.25 -5.40 -21.61
N LYS A 7 -2.40 -6.04 -21.52
CA LYS A 7 -3.54 -5.58 -20.70
C LYS A 7 -3.62 -6.20 -19.30
N SER A 8 -3.04 -7.38 -19.06
CA SER A 8 -3.11 -8.02 -17.74
C SER A 8 -1.78 -7.93 -16.99
N LEU A 9 -1.85 -7.63 -15.70
CA LEU A 9 -0.68 -7.61 -14.80
C LEU A 9 0.05 -8.97 -14.82
N ARG A 10 -0.71 -10.07 -14.93
CA ARG A 10 -0.19 -11.44 -15.07
C ARG A 10 0.72 -11.58 -16.29
N GLY A 11 0.24 -11.12 -17.45
CA GLY A 11 1.01 -11.21 -18.71
C GLY A 11 2.30 -10.39 -18.64
N ARG A 12 2.26 -9.18 -18.07
CA ARG A 12 3.46 -8.33 -17.92
C ARG A 12 4.50 -8.95 -16.99
N LEU A 13 4.09 -9.48 -15.85
CA LEU A 13 4.98 -10.16 -14.91
C LEU A 13 5.60 -11.40 -15.53
N THR A 14 4.79 -12.27 -16.16
CA THR A 14 5.29 -13.48 -16.81
C THR A 14 6.30 -13.17 -17.92
N ILE A 15 6.05 -12.16 -18.75
CA ILE A 15 6.97 -11.73 -19.82
C ILE A 15 8.26 -11.17 -19.22
N LEU A 16 8.16 -10.29 -18.20
CA LEU A 16 9.34 -9.68 -17.57
C LEU A 16 10.25 -10.75 -16.94
N TYR A 17 9.68 -11.63 -16.12
CA TYR A 17 10.45 -12.71 -15.50
C TYR A 17 10.94 -13.73 -16.53
N GLY A 18 10.13 -14.06 -17.53
CA GLY A 18 10.55 -14.94 -18.61
C GLY A 18 11.73 -14.37 -19.41
N LEU A 19 11.72 -13.07 -19.71
CA LEU A 19 12.81 -12.41 -20.42
C LEU A 19 14.09 -12.34 -19.57
N LEU A 20 14.00 -11.97 -18.31
CA LEU A 20 15.13 -11.95 -17.39
C LEU A 20 15.76 -13.35 -17.25
N LEU A 21 14.94 -14.36 -17.09
CA LEU A 21 15.40 -15.74 -16.96
C LEU A 21 16.03 -16.26 -18.26
N THR A 22 15.42 -15.94 -19.41
CA THR A 22 15.97 -16.30 -20.72
C THR A 22 17.35 -15.67 -20.92
N LEU A 23 17.50 -14.39 -20.56
CA LEU A 23 18.78 -13.69 -20.61
C LEU A 23 19.84 -14.37 -19.72
N ALA A 24 19.45 -14.71 -18.48
CA ALA A 24 20.34 -15.40 -17.54
C ALA A 24 20.76 -16.78 -18.04
N LEU A 25 19.83 -17.56 -18.60
CA LEU A 25 20.09 -18.87 -19.16
C LEU A 25 20.99 -18.81 -20.40
N VAL A 26 20.77 -17.82 -21.29
CA VAL A 26 21.63 -17.60 -22.47
C VAL A 26 23.05 -17.22 -22.03
N PHE A 27 23.18 -16.35 -21.06
CA PHE A 27 24.48 -15.98 -20.49
C PHE A 27 25.19 -17.18 -19.85
N TYR A 28 24.45 -17.99 -19.07
CA TYR A 28 24.97 -19.21 -18.46
C TYR A 28 25.41 -20.22 -19.52
N ALA A 29 24.60 -20.48 -20.54
CA ALA A 29 24.92 -21.39 -21.63
C ALA A 29 26.13 -20.91 -22.43
N GLY A 30 26.24 -19.61 -22.70
CA GLY A 30 27.41 -19.02 -23.35
C GLY A 30 28.69 -19.18 -22.51
N GLY A 31 28.62 -18.86 -21.23
CA GLY A 31 29.74 -19.04 -20.29
C GLY A 31 30.20 -20.50 -20.17
N THR A 32 29.23 -21.42 -20.05
CA THR A 32 29.50 -22.87 -20.01
C THR A 32 30.14 -23.35 -21.30
N SER A 33 29.67 -22.88 -22.47
CA SER A 33 30.23 -23.26 -23.77
C SER A 33 31.67 -22.77 -23.95
N VAL A 34 31.97 -21.55 -23.53
CA VAL A 34 33.33 -20.98 -23.57
C VAL A 34 34.26 -21.76 -22.61
N TYR A 35 33.78 -22.00 -21.38
CA TYR A 35 34.54 -22.77 -20.40
C TYR A 35 34.81 -24.21 -20.88
N PHE A 36 33.81 -24.89 -21.46
CA PHE A 36 33.93 -26.25 -21.97
C PHE A 36 34.94 -26.31 -23.12
N LEU A 37 34.86 -25.40 -24.09
CA LEU A 37 35.81 -25.31 -25.19
C LEU A 37 37.26 -25.03 -24.70
N HIS A 38 37.41 -24.16 -23.72
CA HIS A 38 38.72 -23.90 -23.12
C HIS A 38 39.26 -25.14 -22.42
N ASN A 39 38.43 -25.84 -21.67
CA ASN A 39 38.84 -27.10 -20.97
C ASN A 39 39.21 -28.22 -21.95
N LEU A 40 38.42 -28.39 -23.02
CA LEU A 40 38.75 -29.41 -24.07
C LEU A 40 40.08 -29.13 -24.72
N ARG A 41 40.36 -27.84 -25.08
CA ARG A 41 41.65 -27.45 -25.64
C ARG A 41 42.80 -27.66 -24.66
N HIS A 42 42.60 -27.31 -23.40
CA HIS A 42 43.60 -27.52 -22.36
C HIS A 42 43.94 -28.99 -22.17
N GLN A 43 42.94 -29.89 -22.17
CA GLN A 43 43.09 -31.33 -22.09
C GLN A 43 43.89 -31.86 -23.32
N LEU A 44 43.55 -31.34 -24.51
CA LEU A 44 44.28 -31.71 -25.75
C LEU A 44 45.73 -31.28 -25.69
N ASP A 45 46.04 -30.09 -25.20
CA ASP A 45 47.39 -29.59 -25.02
C ASP A 45 48.20 -30.43 -24.03
N LEU A 46 47.59 -30.83 -22.90
CA LEU A 46 48.20 -31.71 -21.92
C LEU A 46 48.43 -33.14 -22.44
N SER A 47 47.54 -33.66 -23.29
CA SER A 47 47.74 -34.93 -23.92
C SER A 47 48.89 -34.90 -24.90
N LEU A 48 48.93 -33.87 -25.80
CA LEU A 48 50.04 -33.69 -26.72
C LEU A 48 51.40 -33.64 -26.04
N ASP A 49 51.49 -32.94 -24.91
CA ASP A 49 52.76 -32.87 -24.15
C ASP A 49 53.23 -34.22 -23.62
N ARG A 50 52.29 -35.04 -23.09
CA ARG A 50 52.62 -36.38 -22.61
C ARG A 50 52.96 -37.31 -23.76
N ASP A 51 52.25 -37.19 -24.88
CA ASP A 51 52.45 -38.05 -26.04
C ASP A 51 53.82 -37.76 -26.72
N ILE A 52 54.26 -36.47 -26.78
CA ILE A 52 55.59 -36.13 -27.22
C ILE A 52 56.66 -36.79 -26.32
N GLU A 53 56.52 -36.77 -24.99
CA GLU A 53 57.46 -37.43 -24.07
C GLU A 53 57.50 -38.95 -24.30
N THR A 54 56.36 -39.58 -24.60
CA THR A 54 56.28 -40.98 -24.92
C THR A 54 57.00 -41.28 -26.25
N VAL A 55 56.77 -40.46 -27.29
CA VAL A 55 57.42 -40.59 -28.59
C VAL A 55 58.93 -40.36 -28.47
N GLU A 56 59.38 -39.38 -27.66
CA GLU A 56 60.81 -39.18 -27.37
C GLU A 56 61.51 -40.41 -26.85
N GLY A 57 60.84 -41.20 -25.99
CA GLY A 57 61.39 -42.42 -25.40
C GLY A 57 61.40 -43.64 -26.34
N LEU A 58 60.66 -43.56 -27.44
CA LEU A 58 60.56 -44.65 -28.42
C LEU A 58 61.48 -44.51 -29.65
N LEU A 59 62.07 -43.34 -29.85
CA LEU A 59 62.91 -43.05 -31.02
C LEU A 59 64.39 -43.38 -30.73
N SER A 60 64.97 -44.21 -31.56
CA SER A 60 66.46 -44.48 -31.59
C SER A 60 67.00 -44.17 -33.00
N LEU A 61 68.24 -43.78 -33.09
CA LEU A 61 68.96 -43.58 -34.34
C LEU A 61 69.78 -44.86 -34.65
N ALA A 62 69.60 -45.42 -35.87
CA ALA A 62 70.49 -46.43 -36.36
C ALA A 62 71.91 -45.86 -36.72
N PRO A 63 72.98 -46.66 -36.71
CA PRO A 63 74.33 -46.17 -36.99
C PRO A 63 74.50 -45.55 -38.38
N ASP A 64 73.58 -45.78 -39.29
CA ASP A 64 73.54 -45.22 -40.66
C ASP A 64 72.75 -43.91 -40.74
N GLY A 65 72.28 -43.39 -39.60
CA GLY A 65 71.53 -42.10 -39.51
C GLY A 65 70.02 -42.19 -39.85
N HIS A 66 69.51 -43.39 -40.10
CA HIS A 66 68.11 -43.64 -40.24
C HIS A 66 67.42 -43.76 -38.87
N LEU A 67 66.18 -43.24 -38.71
CA LEU A 67 65.40 -43.40 -37.51
C LEU A 67 64.91 -44.84 -37.43
N GLU A 68 65.41 -45.60 -36.46
CA GLU A 68 64.92 -46.93 -36.12
C GLU A 68 63.84 -46.84 -35.05
N LYS A 69 62.71 -47.45 -35.27
CA LYS A 69 61.77 -47.71 -34.22
C LYS A 69 62.36 -48.74 -33.26
N GLY A 70 62.53 -48.31 -32.01
CA GLY A 70 63.07 -49.23 -30.99
C GLY A 70 62.27 -50.51 -30.87
N SER A 71 63.03 -51.63 -30.65
CA SER A 71 62.69 -53.01 -30.46
C SER A 71 61.26 -53.46 -30.12
N GLU A 72 60.91 -54.72 -30.22
CA GLU A 72 59.57 -55.40 -30.03
C GLU A 72 58.74 -54.88 -28.82
N GLU A 73 59.32 -54.31 -27.79
CA GLU A 73 58.62 -53.55 -26.74
C GLU A 73 58.00 -52.26 -27.23
N GLY A 74 58.53 -51.69 -28.33
CA GLY A 74 57.99 -50.43 -28.99
C GLY A 74 56.64 -50.68 -29.73
N GLU A 75 56.49 -51.88 -30.37
CA GLU A 75 55.22 -52.23 -31.06
C GLU A 75 54.06 -52.43 -30.10
N ALA A 76 54.30 -52.98 -28.89
CA ALA A 76 53.25 -53.07 -27.86
C ALA A 76 52.81 -51.69 -27.32
N ARG A 77 53.75 -50.75 -27.23
CA ARG A 77 53.45 -49.35 -26.83
C ARG A 77 52.90 -48.48 -27.95
N GLU A 78 53.16 -48.81 -29.22
CA GLU A 78 52.55 -48.16 -30.39
C GLU A 78 51.04 -48.45 -30.48
N GLY A 79 50.62 -49.59 -29.97
CA GLY A 79 49.17 -49.92 -29.82
C GLY A 79 48.48 -49.05 -28.77
N ASP A 80 49.25 -48.55 -27.80
CA ASP A 80 48.78 -47.66 -26.72
C ASP A 80 48.79 -46.17 -27.14
N LEU A 81 49.65 -45.78 -28.09
CA LEU A 81 49.60 -44.52 -28.83
C LEU A 81 48.42 -44.64 -29.83
N GLY A 82 47.19 -44.35 -29.39
CA GLY A 82 45.99 -44.54 -30.16
C GLY A 82 46.12 -44.02 -31.60
N ARG A 83 45.61 -44.76 -32.58
CA ARG A 83 45.54 -44.45 -34.00
C ARG A 83 45.03 -43.01 -34.20
N GLY A 84 45.88 -42.12 -34.73
CA GLY A 84 45.48 -40.74 -35.08
C GLY A 84 46.51 -39.63 -34.80
N TYR A 85 47.72 -39.98 -34.35
CA TYR A 85 48.80 -38.97 -34.19
C TYR A 85 49.48 -38.72 -35.52
N LEU A 86 49.78 -37.46 -35.81
CA LEU A 86 50.49 -36.99 -36.96
C LEU A 86 51.90 -36.63 -36.49
N LEU A 87 52.91 -37.43 -36.88
CA LEU A 87 54.30 -37.24 -36.45
C LEU A 87 55.18 -36.75 -37.61
N GLU A 88 55.95 -35.71 -37.39
CA GLU A 88 57.07 -35.32 -38.22
C GLU A 88 58.36 -35.22 -37.35
N VAL A 89 59.46 -35.76 -37.84
CA VAL A 89 60.77 -35.66 -37.21
C VAL A 89 61.69 -34.88 -38.18
N TRP A 90 62.25 -33.83 -37.66
CA TRP A 90 63.16 -32.99 -38.44
C TRP A 90 64.56 -32.99 -37.84
N SER A 91 65.57 -32.97 -38.71
CA SER A 91 66.97 -32.79 -38.27
C SER A 91 67.17 -31.35 -37.79
N GLY A 92 68.15 -31.09 -36.91
CA GLY A 92 68.58 -29.80 -36.49
C GLY A 92 68.99 -28.85 -37.66
N ASN A 93 69.29 -29.39 -38.84
CA ASN A 93 69.61 -28.64 -40.06
C ASN A 93 68.39 -28.37 -40.95
N GLY A 94 67.14 -28.68 -40.49
CA GLY A 94 65.92 -28.39 -41.22
C GLY A 94 65.56 -29.41 -42.30
N VAL A 95 66.16 -30.58 -42.27
CA VAL A 95 65.84 -31.72 -43.19
C VAL A 95 64.78 -32.60 -42.52
N LEU A 96 63.70 -32.90 -43.25
CA LEU A 96 62.69 -33.87 -42.78
C LEU A 96 63.25 -35.26 -42.82
N LEU A 97 63.29 -35.94 -41.66
CA LEU A 97 63.79 -37.32 -41.52
C LEU A 97 62.66 -38.33 -41.54
N TYR A 98 61.55 -38.00 -40.96
CA TYR A 98 60.38 -38.88 -40.90
C TYR A 98 59.06 -38.11 -40.97
N ARG A 99 58.06 -38.69 -41.62
CA ARG A 99 56.70 -38.23 -41.67
C ARG A 99 55.76 -39.43 -41.60
N SER A 100 54.77 -39.33 -40.73
CA SER A 100 53.76 -40.40 -40.60
C SER A 100 52.86 -40.50 -41.82
N ASP A 101 52.42 -41.70 -42.19
CA ASP A 101 51.59 -41.97 -43.38
C ASP A 101 50.19 -41.30 -43.26
N GLU A 102 49.67 -41.14 -42.05
CA GLU A 102 48.40 -40.46 -41.76
C GLU A 102 48.33 -39.00 -42.28
N LEU A 103 49.48 -38.35 -42.47
CA LEU A 103 49.58 -37.03 -43.07
C LEU A 103 49.30 -37.04 -44.58
N ASN A 104 49.27 -38.23 -45.22
CA ASN A 104 49.00 -38.36 -46.70
C ASN A 104 49.85 -37.37 -47.50
N GLY A 105 51.12 -37.17 -47.14
CA GLY A 105 52.02 -36.21 -47.79
C GLY A 105 51.82 -34.75 -47.41
N ALA A 106 50.82 -34.40 -46.64
CA ALA A 106 50.61 -33.04 -46.16
C ALA A 106 51.70 -32.65 -45.13
N ALA A 107 52.30 -31.46 -45.26
CA ALA A 107 53.27 -30.99 -44.30
C ALA A 107 52.57 -30.19 -43.18
N MET A 108 53.03 -30.38 -41.93
CA MET A 108 52.62 -29.55 -40.81
C MET A 108 53.33 -28.19 -40.77
N GLY A 109 53.96 -27.75 -41.88
CA GLY A 109 54.77 -26.55 -41.99
C GLY A 109 56.19 -26.79 -41.49
N GLN A 110 57.05 -25.82 -41.71
CA GLN A 110 58.43 -25.90 -41.18
C GLN A 110 58.46 -25.56 -39.68
N PRO A 111 59.20 -26.33 -38.85
CA PRO A 111 59.36 -25.97 -37.45
C PRO A 111 60.17 -24.70 -37.30
N VAL A 112 59.84 -23.87 -36.29
CA VAL A 112 60.60 -22.68 -35.96
C VAL A 112 61.86 -23.11 -35.22
N TYR A 113 63.06 -22.88 -35.83
CA TYR A 113 64.36 -23.15 -35.20
C TYR A 113 64.78 -21.92 -34.39
N LEU A 114 64.86 -22.06 -33.09
CA LEU A 114 65.43 -21.06 -32.19
C LEU A 114 66.86 -21.53 -31.76
N ASN A 115 67.81 -20.62 -31.82
CA ASN A 115 69.19 -20.87 -31.38
C ASN A 115 69.22 -21.19 -29.86
N GLY A 116 69.18 -22.46 -29.51
CA GLY A 116 69.27 -22.90 -28.10
C GLY A 116 69.11 -24.41 -27.90
N ASN A 117 69.78 -24.94 -26.86
CA ASN A 117 69.88 -26.36 -26.56
C ASN A 117 68.63 -27.04 -25.99
N ARG A 118 67.56 -26.26 -25.72
CA ARG A 118 66.24 -26.76 -25.29
C ARG A 118 65.20 -25.79 -25.79
N TRP A 119 64.38 -26.21 -26.73
CA TRP A 119 63.35 -25.44 -27.33
C TRP A 119 62.03 -26.22 -27.34
N ARG A 120 60.98 -25.53 -27.00
CA ARG A 120 59.60 -26.07 -27.03
C ARG A 120 58.68 -25.02 -27.61
N GLU A 121 57.95 -25.38 -28.63
CA GLU A 121 56.88 -24.56 -29.20
C GLU A 121 55.55 -24.86 -28.50
N ALA A 122 54.88 -23.79 -28.02
CA ALA A 122 53.59 -23.98 -27.40
C ALA A 122 52.59 -24.57 -28.40
N PRO A 123 51.69 -25.46 -27.95
CA PRO A 123 50.66 -26.02 -28.83
C PRO A 123 49.87 -24.97 -29.57
N HIS A 124 49.80 -25.05 -30.87
CA HIS A 124 49.05 -24.11 -31.72
C HIS A 124 48.23 -24.87 -32.78
N THR A 125 47.19 -24.23 -33.31
CA THR A 125 46.31 -24.88 -34.30
C THR A 125 46.81 -24.56 -35.72
N LEU A 126 46.96 -25.59 -36.54
CA LEU A 126 47.29 -25.47 -37.97
C LEU A 126 46.15 -26.07 -38.82
N ARG A 127 45.95 -25.50 -39.98
CA ARG A 127 45.06 -26.05 -40.98
C ARG A 127 45.88 -26.69 -42.08
N LEU A 128 45.75 -27.99 -42.21
CA LEU A 128 46.44 -28.73 -43.24
C LEU A 128 45.86 -28.48 -44.65
N PRO A 129 46.61 -28.73 -45.74
CA PRO A 129 46.12 -28.57 -47.14
C PRO A 129 44.89 -29.43 -47.47
N ASN A 130 44.71 -30.55 -46.78
CA ASN A 130 43.53 -31.42 -46.88
C ASN A 130 42.28 -30.86 -46.18
N GLY A 131 42.36 -29.68 -45.57
CA GLY A 131 41.28 -29.03 -44.80
C GLY A 131 41.16 -29.43 -43.37
N MET A 132 41.94 -30.44 -42.88
CA MET A 132 41.91 -30.88 -41.49
C MET A 132 42.54 -29.83 -40.56
N THR A 133 41.91 -29.54 -39.46
CA THR A 133 42.48 -28.70 -38.37
C THR A 133 43.15 -29.63 -37.36
N VAL A 134 44.43 -29.36 -37.13
CA VAL A 134 45.26 -30.10 -36.20
C VAL A 134 45.90 -29.21 -35.15
N ARG A 135 45.98 -29.69 -33.95
CA ARG A 135 46.70 -29.06 -32.84
C ARG A 135 48.09 -29.64 -32.84
N VAL A 136 49.11 -28.78 -32.98
CA VAL A 136 50.49 -29.21 -33.16
C VAL A 136 51.34 -28.67 -32.03
N ALA A 137 52.21 -29.51 -31.48
CA ALA A 137 53.28 -29.13 -30.57
C ALA A 137 54.63 -29.58 -31.13
N SER A 138 55.67 -28.80 -30.90
CA SER A 138 57.00 -29.12 -31.33
C SER A 138 57.98 -29.07 -30.15
N ARG A 139 58.88 -30.03 -30.08
CA ARG A 139 59.88 -30.11 -29.01
C ARG A 139 61.26 -30.45 -29.59
N PHE A 140 62.27 -29.80 -29.08
CA PHE A 140 63.66 -30.10 -29.41
C PHE A 140 64.18 -31.25 -28.53
N HIS A 141 64.74 -32.26 -29.14
CA HIS A 141 65.35 -33.42 -28.45
C HIS A 141 66.73 -33.73 -29.02
N ARG A 142 67.58 -34.36 -28.22
CA ARG A 142 68.85 -34.87 -28.66
C ARG A 142 68.89 -36.39 -28.52
N ILE A 143 69.04 -37.05 -29.64
CA ILE A 143 69.21 -38.49 -29.66
C ILE A 143 70.64 -38.78 -30.12
N GLU A 144 71.40 -39.52 -29.30
CA GLU A 144 72.83 -39.86 -29.55
C GLU A 144 73.73 -38.68 -29.96
N GLY A 145 73.40 -37.49 -29.38
CA GLY A 145 74.20 -36.27 -29.65
C GLY A 145 73.73 -35.47 -30.86
N GLN A 146 72.86 -35.97 -31.71
CA GLN A 146 72.30 -35.27 -32.85
C GLN A 146 71.03 -34.49 -32.44
N PRO A 147 70.94 -33.21 -32.88
CA PRO A 147 69.75 -32.37 -32.58
C PRO A 147 68.61 -32.74 -33.51
N LEU A 148 67.44 -33.06 -32.94
CA LEU A 148 66.20 -33.39 -33.63
C LEU A 148 65.04 -32.50 -33.14
N VAL A 149 64.09 -32.21 -34.03
CA VAL A 149 62.84 -31.53 -33.67
C VAL A 149 61.70 -32.52 -33.91
N LEU A 150 61.04 -32.89 -32.83
CA LEU A 150 59.84 -33.74 -32.84
C LEU A 150 58.65 -32.85 -32.96
N ARG A 151 57.77 -33.13 -33.91
CA ARG A 151 56.53 -32.38 -34.15
C ARG A 151 55.36 -33.37 -34.14
N LEU A 152 54.52 -33.23 -33.15
CA LEU A 152 53.33 -34.06 -32.98
C LEU A 152 52.07 -33.27 -33.19
N GLY A 153 51.15 -33.78 -34.01
CA GLY A 153 49.85 -33.20 -34.29
C GLY A 153 48.71 -34.14 -33.95
N VAL A 154 47.64 -33.59 -33.44
CA VAL A 154 46.37 -34.32 -33.16
C VAL A 154 45.23 -33.58 -33.82
N SER A 155 44.31 -34.33 -34.45
CA SER A 155 43.10 -33.76 -35.06
C SER A 155 42.19 -33.10 -34.03
N GLU A 156 41.78 -31.86 -34.29
CA GLU A 156 40.74 -31.19 -33.51
C GLU A 156 39.31 -31.69 -33.84
N GLY A 157 39.14 -32.60 -34.80
CA GLY A 157 37.83 -33.09 -35.21
C GLY A 157 36.98 -33.61 -34.04
N PRO A 158 37.52 -34.55 -33.21
CA PRO A 158 36.78 -35.06 -32.04
C PRO A 158 36.41 -33.98 -31.03
N LEU A 159 37.27 -32.96 -30.84
CA LEU A 159 37.03 -31.83 -29.95
C LEU A 159 35.81 -31.02 -30.44
N TRP A 160 35.78 -30.70 -31.75
CA TRP A 160 34.65 -29.99 -32.33
C TRP A 160 33.37 -30.80 -32.34
N GLN A 161 33.46 -32.14 -32.52
CA GLN A 161 32.30 -33.03 -32.43
C GLN A 161 31.68 -32.94 -31.03
N GLN A 162 32.48 -33.16 -29.97
CA GLN A 162 32.01 -33.07 -28.57
C GLN A 162 31.42 -31.68 -28.25
N PHE A 163 32.04 -30.63 -28.76
CA PHE A 163 31.54 -29.28 -28.57
C PHE A 163 30.15 -29.10 -29.21
N TRP A 164 29.96 -29.53 -30.45
CA TRP A 164 28.69 -29.42 -31.14
C TRP A 164 27.61 -30.33 -30.56
N GLU A 165 27.94 -31.50 -30.04
CA GLU A 165 27.02 -32.38 -29.30
C GLU A 165 26.50 -31.65 -28.06
N MET A 166 27.40 -31.03 -27.27
CA MET A 166 26.99 -30.22 -26.11
C MET A 166 26.09 -29.02 -26.53
N VAL A 167 26.46 -28.28 -27.57
CA VAL A 167 25.65 -27.17 -28.08
C VAL A 167 24.28 -27.68 -28.55
N GLY A 168 24.22 -28.87 -29.16
CA GLY A 168 22.96 -29.51 -29.57
C GLY A 168 22.04 -29.79 -28.37
N VAL A 169 22.57 -30.33 -27.29
CA VAL A 169 21.81 -30.58 -26.05
C VAL A 169 21.30 -29.26 -25.44
N LEU A 170 22.15 -28.24 -25.37
CA LEU A 170 21.76 -26.92 -24.85
C LEU A 170 20.70 -26.26 -25.73
N SER A 171 20.80 -26.40 -27.07
CA SER A 171 19.87 -25.82 -28.04
C SER A 171 18.44 -26.38 -27.93
N ILE A 172 18.30 -27.64 -27.49
CA ILE A 172 17.00 -28.28 -27.24
C ILE A 172 16.54 -28.03 -25.80
N GLY A 173 17.44 -28.20 -24.83
CA GLY A 173 17.11 -28.08 -23.41
C GLY A 173 16.67 -26.69 -22.99
N LEU A 174 17.34 -25.64 -23.52
CA LEU A 174 17.07 -24.26 -23.14
C LEU A 174 15.65 -23.77 -23.52
N PRO A 175 15.16 -23.97 -24.77
CA PRO A 175 13.77 -23.61 -25.11
C PRO A 175 12.73 -24.38 -24.29
N ILE A 176 12.96 -25.67 -24.03
CA ILE A 176 12.06 -26.50 -23.21
C ILE A 176 11.99 -25.92 -21.79
N THR A 177 13.13 -25.61 -21.21
CA THR A 177 13.20 -25.02 -19.85
C THR A 177 12.48 -23.69 -19.80
N VAL A 178 12.69 -22.80 -20.76
CA VAL A 178 12.00 -21.50 -20.86
C VAL A 178 10.50 -21.69 -20.99
N LEU A 179 10.04 -22.64 -21.81
CA LEU A 179 8.62 -22.95 -21.98
C LEU A 179 7.98 -23.45 -20.68
N LEU A 180 8.62 -24.38 -19.99
CA LEU A 180 8.13 -24.95 -18.72
C LEU A 180 8.03 -23.87 -17.64
N ILE A 181 9.06 -23.05 -17.50
CA ILE A 181 9.07 -21.96 -16.51
C ILE A 181 8.04 -20.87 -16.87
N GLY A 182 7.88 -20.55 -18.15
CA GLY A 182 6.85 -19.64 -18.61
C GLY A 182 5.44 -20.13 -18.28
N LEU A 183 5.18 -21.43 -18.50
CA LEU A 183 3.89 -22.04 -18.21
C LEU A 183 3.59 -22.08 -16.70
N THR A 184 4.57 -22.55 -15.91
CA THR A 184 4.43 -22.60 -14.45
C THR A 184 4.31 -21.21 -13.83
N GLY A 185 5.11 -20.24 -14.29
CA GLY A 185 5.01 -18.85 -13.86
C GLY A 185 3.65 -18.23 -14.16
N TYR A 186 3.09 -18.49 -15.34
CA TYR A 186 1.74 -18.05 -15.70
C TYR A 186 0.65 -18.64 -14.81
N MET A 187 0.75 -19.95 -14.49
CA MET A 187 -0.20 -20.61 -13.59
C MET A 187 -0.11 -20.07 -12.15
N VAL A 188 1.09 -19.90 -11.62
CA VAL A 188 1.32 -19.38 -10.26
C VAL A 188 0.83 -17.93 -10.16
N ALA A 189 1.19 -17.07 -11.12
CA ALA A 189 0.71 -15.70 -11.15
C ALA A 189 -0.82 -15.62 -11.26
N GLY A 190 -1.43 -16.54 -12.03
CA GLY A 190 -2.87 -16.66 -12.14
C GLY A 190 -3.57 -17.00 -10.83
N ARG A 191 -3.00 -17.92 -10.05
CA ARG A 191 -3.52 -18.30 -8.73
C ARG A 191 -3.33 -17.19 -7.69
N ALA A 192 -2.14 -16.59 -7.65
CA ALA A 192 -1.80 -15.54 -6.69
C ALA A 192 -2.63 -14.26 -6.87
N LEU A 193 -2.96 -13.89 -8.12
CA LEU A 193 -3.73 -12.67 -8.42
C LEU A 193 -5.25 -12.87 -8.48
N ARG A 194 -5.73 -14.11 -8.41
CA ARG A 194 -7.19 -14.41 -8.42
C ARG A 194 -7.96 -13.74 -7.27
N PRO A 195 -7.49 -13.74 -6.03
CA PRO A 195 -8.17 -13.06 -4.93
C PRO A 195 -8.34 -11.56 -5.17
N VAL A 196 -7.32 -10.91 -5.72
CA VAL A 196 -7.38 -9.46 -6.04
C VAL A 196 -8.46 -9.16 -7.09
N ASP A 197 -8.58 -9.98 -8.13
CA ASP A 197 -9.63 -9.84 -9.15
C ASP A 197 -11.04 -10.03 -8.55
N LEU A 198 -11.20 -10.99 -7.64
CA LEU A 198 -12.46 -11.19 -6.92
C LEU A 198 -12.80 -10.01 -6.02
N MET A 199 -11.83 -9.49 -5.25
CA MET A 199 -12.02 -8.29 -4.41
C MET A 199 -12.41 -7.08 -5.27
N ALA A 200 -11.72 -6.85 -6.40
CA ALA A 200 -12.03 -5.75 -7.30
C ALA A 200 -13.44 -5.86 -7.89
N ARG A 201 -13.88 -7.06 -8.26
CA ARG A 201 -15.25 -7.29 -8.78
C ARG A 201 -16.32 -7.13 -7.70
N HIS A 202 -16.06 -7.55 -6.47
CA HIS A 202 -16.97 -7.30 -5.35
C HIS A 202 -17.05 -5.81 -5.03
N ALA A 203 -15.90 -5.12 -4.92
CA ALA A 203 -15.86 -3.68 -4.70
C ALA A 203 -16.64 -2.89 -5.77
N ALA A 204 -16.55 -3.31 -7.04
CA ALA A 204 -17.29 -2.69 -8.14
C ALA A 204 -18.83 -2.91 -8.08
N LYS A 205 -19.31 -3.88 -7.31
CA LYS A 205 -20.73 -4.15 -7.12
C LYS A 205 -21.33 -3.44 -5.90
N ILE A 206 -20.49 -2.94 -5.00
CA ILE A 206 -20.90 -2.20 -3.83
C ILE A 206 -21.47 -0.86 -4.30
N SER A 207 -22.71 -0.59 -3.90
CA SER A 207 -23.43 0.67 -4.15
C SER A 207 -23.94 1.20 -2.80
N ALA A 208 -24.41 2.45 -2.80
CA ALA A 208 -25.02 3.05 -1.61
C ALA A 208 -26.21 2.26 -1.03
N GLU A 209 -26.77 1.32 -1.81
CA GLU A 209 -27.87 0.45 -1.40
C GLU A 209 -27.40 -0.89 -0.81
N ARG A 210 -26.11 -1.23 -0.97
CA ARG A 210 -25.50 -2.51 -0.55
C ARG A 210 -24.14 -2.29 0.13
N LEU A 211 -24.13 -1.43 1.13
CA LEU A 211 -22.94 -1.17 1.93
C LEU A 211 -22.71 -2.23 3.01
N ASP A 212 -23.70 -3.07 3.26
CA ASP A 212 -23.65 -4.23 4.17
C ASP A 212 -22.81 -5.39 3.63
N ASP A 213 -22.61 -5.48 2.31
CA ASP A 213 -21.75 -6.48 1.70
C ASP A 213 -20.29 -6.30 2.17
N ARG A 214 -19.65 -7.42 2.54
CA ARG A 214 -18.24 -7.44 2.96
C ARG A 214 -17.41 -8.32 2.04
N LEU A 215 -16.15 -7.92 1.86
CA LEU A 215 -15.17 -8.76 1.17
C LEU A 215 -14.88 -10.00 2.01
N THR A 216 -15.00 -11.18 1.38
CA THR A 216 -14.62 -12.45 2.01
C THR A 216 -13.10 -12.55 2.04
N ILE A 217 -12.52 -12.66 3.23
CA ILE A 217 -11.09 -12.77 3.47
C ILE A 217 -10.77 -14.25 3.69
N SER A 218 -10.01 -14.84 2.77
CA SER A 218 -9.62 -16.26 2.84
C SER A 218 -8.49 -16.51 3.84
N ASN A 219 -7.54 -15.58 3.93
CA ASN A 219 -6.44 -15.63 4.89
C ASN A 219 -6.27 -14.23 5.49
N PRO A 220 -6.59 -14.03 6.78
CA PRO A 220 -6.51 -12.72 7.42
C PRO A 220 -5.07 -12.24 7.71
N ASP A 221 -4.08 -13.15 7.70
CA ASP A 221 -2.72 -12.90 8.17
C ASP A 221 -1.75 -12.55 7.03
N ASP A 222 -2.19 -12.60 5.77
CA ASP A 222 -1.36 -12.19 4.64
C ASP A 222 -1.65 -10.73 4.20
N GLU A 223 -0.86 -10.22 3.26
CA GLU A 223 -0.98 -8.85 2.76
C GLU A 223 -2.35 -8.56 2.13
N LEU A 224 -2.96 -9.58 1.51
CA LEU A 224 -4.29 -9.48 0.91
C LEU A 224 -5.38 -9.50 1.98
N GLY A 225 -5.17 -10.25 3.06
CA GLY A 225 -6.04 -10.28 4.23
C GLY A 225 -6.08 -8.91 4.92
N HIS A 226 -4.92 -8.31 5.17
CA HIS A 226 -4.83 -6.96 5.74
C HIS A 226 -5.51 -5.92 4.84
N LEU A 227 -5.33 -5.99 3.52
CA LEU A 227 -6.02 -5.11 2.58
C LEU A 227 -7.54 -5.28 2.64
N GLY A 228 -8.02 -6.53 2.69
CA GLY A 228 -9.44 -6.86 2.82
C GLY A 228 -10.05 -6.34 4.12
N GLN A 229 -9.33 -6.45 5.24
CA GLN A 229 -9.75 -5.91 6.54
C GLN A 229 -9.85 -4.39 6.51
N ALA A 230 -8.83 -3.70 5.99
CA ALA A 230 -8.82 -2.24 5.85
C ALA A 230 -9.98 -1.74 4.98
N PHE A 231 -10.27 -2.46 3.89
CA PHE A 231 -11.40 -2.16 3.01
C PHE A 231 -12.76 -2.37 3.71
N ASN A 232 -12.94 -3.50 4.41
CA ASN A 232 -14.16 -3.79 5.18
C ASN A 232 -14.39 -2.77 6.30
N MET A 233 -13.32 -2.31 6.97
CA MET A 233 -13.39 -1.24 7.96
C MET A 233 -13.86 0.09 7.33
N THR A 234 -13.36 0.41 6.15
CA THR A 234 -13.77 1.62 5.41
C THR A 234 -15.24 1.53 4.99
N LEU A 235 -15.68 0.36 4.52
CA LEU A 235 -17.10 0.11 4.21
C LEU A 235 -18.00 0.26 5.44
N GLY A 236 -17.58 -0.25 6.60
CA GLY A 236 -18.32 -0.09 7.85
C GLY A 236 -18.51 1.37 8.25
N ARG A 237 -17.47 2.19 8.13
CA ARG A 237 -17.57 3.64 8.38
C ARG A 237 -18.50 4.33 7.38
N LEU A 238 -18.46 3.91 6.12
CA LEU A 238 -19.31 4.47 5.07
C LEU A 238 -20.78 4.10 5.31
N GLU A 239 -21.07 2.84 5.63
CA GLU A 239 -22.39 2.36 6.00
C GLU A 239 -22.99 3.15 7.18
N GLU A 240 -22.20 3.30 8.26
CA GLU A 240 -22.62 4.07 9.42
C GLU A 240 -22.94 5.53 9.06
N SER A 241 -22.12 6.16 8.21
CA SER A 241 -22.36 7.53 7.73
C SER A 241 -23.63 7.64 6.88
N PHE A 242 -23.88 6.67 5.99
CA PHE A 242 -25.11 6.63 5.19
C PHE A 242 -26.36 6.38 6.04
N ASP A 243 -26.28 5.52 7.05
CA ASP A 243 -27.39 5.27 7.96
C ASP A 243 -27.71 6.49 8.83
N GLN A 244 -26.68 7.25 9.25
CA GLN A 244 -26.88 8.52 9.93
C GLN A 244 -27.54 9.54 9.01
N LEU A 245 -27.12 9.66 7.75
CA LEU A 245 -27.72 10.55 6.77
C LEU A 245 -29.18 10.17 6.47
N ARG A 246 -29.49 8.88 6.31
CA ARG A 246 -30.85 8.38 6.10
C ARG A 246 -31.76 8.75 7.27
N ARG A 247 -31.31 8.47 8.50
CA ARG A 247 -32.07 8.85 9.71
C ARG A 247 -32.28 10.34 9.77
N PHE A 248 -31.23 11.14 9.58
CA PHE A 248 -31.31 12.60 9.58
C PHE A 248 -32.35 13.14 8.57
N THR A 249 -32.34 12.65 7.33
CA THR A 249 -33.29 13.09 6.30
C THR A 249 -34.73 12.67 6.58
N ALA A 250 -34.93 11.47 7.13
CA ALA A 250 -36.25 10.99 7.55
C ALA A 250 -36.80 11.83 8.69
N ASP A 251 -36.01 12.05 9.75
CA ASP A 251 -36.41 12.79 10.94
C ASP A 251 -36.67 14.27 10.59
N ALA A 252 -35.79 14.90 9.77
CA ALA A 252 -36.00 16.26 9.29
C ALA A 252 -37.34 16.39 8.51
N SER A 253 -37.64 15.41 7.64
CA SER A 253 -38.88 15.39 6.87
C SER A 253 -40.12 15.27 7.77
N HIS A 254 -40.03 14.46 8.82
CA HIS A 254 -41.11 14.32 9.79
C HIS A 254 -41.31 15.60 10.62
N GLU A 255 -40.24 16.18 11.14
CA GLU A 255 -40.28 17.40 11.95
C GLU A 255 -40.72 18.66 11.16
N LEU A 256 -40.46 18.70 9.85
CA LEU A 256 -40.96 19.77 8.95
C LEU A 256 -42.44 19.58 8.59
N ARG A 257 -42.91 18.34 8.41
CA ARG A 257 -44.27 18.07 8.00
C ARG A 257 -45.29 18.49 9.07
N THR A 258 -44.99 18.26 10.34
CA THR A 258 -45.89 18.49 11.48
C THR A 258 -46.33 19.99 11.57
N PRO A 259 -45.42 20.99 11.65
CA PRO A 259 -45.83 22.38 11.71
C PRO A 259 -46.51 22.86 10.43
N LEU A 260 -46.09 22.35 9.26
CA LEU A 260 -46.79 22.70 7.99
C LEU A 260 -48.24 22.18 7.98
N THR A 261 -48.46 20.98 8.50
CA THR A 261 -49.80 20.41 8.62
C THR A 261 -50.66 21.19 9.65
N ALA A 262 -50.05 21.64 10.76
CA ALA A 262 -50.71 22.45 11.76
C ALA A 262 -51.15 23.82 11.18
N ILE A 263 -50.23 24.53 10.52
CA ILE A 263 -50.54 25.81 9.85
C ILE A 263 -51.67 25.67 8.85
N ARG A 264 -51.63 24.60 8.02
CA ARG A 264 -52.64 24.30 7.02
C ARG A 264 -54.01 24.02 7.67
N SER A 265 -54.03 23.13 8.68
CA SER A 265 -55.26 22.73 9.37
C SER A 265 -55.90 23.95 10.07
N VAL A 266 -55.11 24.75 10.79
CA VAL A 266 -55.60 25.99 11.45
C VAL A 266 -56.17 26.99 10.43
N GLY A 267 -55.51 27.13 9.28
CA GLY A 267 -56.00 27.99 8.18
C GLY A 267 -57.29 27.47 7.53
N GLU A 268 -57.38 26.13 7.26
CA GLU A 268 -58.59 25.52 6.69
C GLU A 268 -59.81 25.66 7.64
N VAL A 269 -59.61 25.46 8.95
CA VAL A 269 -60.65 25.64 9.96
C VAL A 269 -61.10 27.10 10.03
N ALA A 270 -60.16 28.04 9.95
CA ALA A 270 -60.44 29.47 9.95
C ALA A 270 -61.30 29.93 8.76
N LEU A 271 -61.08 29.31 7.58
CA LEU A 271 -61.81 29.62 6.36
C LEU A 271 -63.27 29.06 6.39
N GLN A 272 -63.52 27.98 7.15
CA GLN A 272 -64.79 27.32 7.24
C GLN A 272 -65.73 27.97 8.29
N LYS A 273 -65.14 28.67 9.27
CA LYS A 273 -65.89 29.21 10.38
C LYS A 273 -65.88 30.75 10.35
N ALA A 274 -67.05 31.39 10.22
CA ALA A 274 -67.15 32.85 10.34
C ALA A 274 -66.86 33.29 11.78
N GLY A 275 -65.86 34.13 11.97
CA GLY A 275 -65.45 34.67 13.27
C GLY A 275 -65.25 36.17 13.24
N GLY A 276 -65.25 36.84 14.41
CA GLY A 276 -64.91 38.26 14.53
C GLY A 276 -63.42 38.50 14.45
N VAL A 277 -63.04 39.78 14.43
CA VAL A 277 -61.61 40.22 14.36
C VAL A 277 -60.71 39.56 15.44
N PRO A 278 -61.16 39.38 16.72
CA PRO A 278 -60.31 38.72 17.71
C PRO A 278 -60.01 37.26 17.35
N TYR A 279 -60.99 36.53 16.84
CA TYR A 279 -60.82 35.11 16.43
C TYR A 279 -59.78 34.93 15.33
N TYR A 280 -59.82 35.79 14.29
CA TYR A 280 -58.81 35.77 13.22
C TYR A 280 -57.42 36.19 13.69
N ARG A 281 -57.36 37.13 14.68
CA ARG A 281 -56.11 37.54 15.28
C ARG A 281 -55.45 36.40 16.04
N ASP A 282 -56.18 35.62 16.82
CA ASP A 282 -55.69 34.45 17.56
C ASP A 282 -55.22 33.37 16.61
N ILE A 283 -55.95 33.11 15.54
CA ILE A 283 -55.55 32.17 14.49
C ILE A 283 -54.27 32.59 13.81
N ILE A 284 -54.16 33.84 13.39
CA ILE A 284 -52.93 34.42 12.76
C ILE A 284 -51.77 34.33 13.75
N GLY A 285 -52.01 34.60 15.04
CA GLY A 285 -51.02 34.43 16.09
C GLY A 285 -50.45 33.01 16.17
N SER A 286 -51.35 32.05 16.25
CA SER A 286 -50.96 30.60 16.27
C SER A 286 -50.22 30.17 15.00
N MET A 287 -50.64 30.66 13.83
CA MET A 287 -49.91 30.36 12.58
C MET A 287 -48.54 30.99 12.58
N LEU A 288 -48.35 32.23 13.08
CA LEU A 288 -47.07 32.91 13.20
C LEU A 288 -46.14 32.17 14.19
N GLU A 289 -46.64 31.65 15.28
CA GLU A 289 -45.87 30.82 16.22
C GLU A 289 -45.32 29.58 15.53
N GLU A 290 -46.13 28.85 14.75
CA GLU A 290 -45.68 27.68 14.02
C GLU A 290 -44.67 28.02 12.88
N VAL A 291 -44.86 29.16 12.20
CA VAL A 291 -43.88 29.67 11.22
C VAL A 291 -42.54 29.98 11.91
N SER A 292 -42.56 30.65 13.07
CA SER A 292 -41.35 30.96 13.84
C SER A 292 -40.63 29.70 14.32
N ARG A 293 -41.39 28.66 14.71
CA ARG A 293 -40.87 27.34 15.06
C ARG A 293 -40.20 26.65 13.86
N LEU A 294 -40.86 26.71 12.68
CA LEU A 294 -40.32 26.15 11.43
C LEU A 294 -39.00 26.82 11.02
N THR A 295 -38.96 28.16 11.13
CA THR A 295 -37.75 28.94 10.83
C THR A 295 -36.58 28.52 11.73
N ARG A 296 -36.80 28.40 13.05
CA ARG A 296 -35.76 27.91 13.99
C ARG A 296 -35.31 26.47 13.68
N LEU A 297 -36.22 25.60 13.24
CA LEU A 297 -35.87 24.25 12.83
C LEU A 297 -34.98 24.27 11.59
N VAL A 298 -35.34 25.06 10.55
CA VAL A 298 -34.54 25.15 9.33
C VAL A 298 -33.15 25.73 9.61
N GLU A 299 -33.04 26.76 10.43
CA GLU A 299 -31.74 27.34 10.84
C GLU A 299 -30.86 26.32 11.57
N SER A 300 -31.45 25.52 12.47
CA SER A 300 -30.78 24.45 13.18
C SER A 300 -30.27 23.35 12.23
N LEU A 301 -31.09 22.96 11.24
CA LEU A 301 -30.72 22.01 10.20
C LEU A 301 -29.57 22.53 9.33
N LEU A 302 -29.62 23.78 8.91
CA LEU A 302 -28.56 24.41 8.12
C LEU A 302 -27.26 24.51 8.92
N THR A 303 -27.32 24.82 10.20
CA THR A 303 -26.14 24.84 11.09
C THR A 303 -25.49 23.48 11.17
N ILE A 304 -26.26 22.43 11.42
CA ILE A 304 -25.76 21.04 11.49
C ILE A 304 -25.21 20.60 10.13
N SER A 305 -25.90 20.88 9.04
CA SER A 305 -25.46 20.51 7.70
C SER A 305 -24.09 21.15 7.33
N ARG A 306 -23.93 22.45 7.62
CA ARG A 306 -22.66 23.15 7.41
C ARG A 306 -21.55 22.63 8.33
N ALA A 307 -21.91 22.27 9.57
CA ALA A 307 -21.01 21.67 10.54
C ALA A 307 -20.44 20.32 10.06
N ASP A 308 -21.33 19.44 9.58
CA ASP A 308 -20.95 18.13 9.05
C ASP A 308 -20.11 18.21 7.78
N ALA A 309 -20.39 19.20 6.93
CA ALA A 309 -19.61 19.45 5.72
C ALA A 309 -18.24 20.11 5.99
N GLY A 310 -17.93 20.46 7.25
CA GLY A 310 -16.69 21.19 7.57
C GLY A 310 -16.59 22.57 6.91
N GLN A 311 -17.74 23.16 6.53
CA GLN A 311 -17.82 24.43 5.78
C GLN A 311 -17.90 25.67 6.67
N ILE A 312 -17.80 25.50 7.99
CA ILE A 312 -17.84 26.60 8.93
C ILE A 312 -16.42 27.10 9.17
N GLU A 313 -16.13 28.31 8.69
CA GLU A 313 -14.90 29.01 9.04
C GLU A 313 -15.01 29.56 10.48
N LEU A 314 -14.08 29.09 11.34
CA LEU A 314 -14.05 29.50 12.74
C LEU A 314 -13.35 30.85 12.89
N HIS A 315 -14.03 31.82 13.46
CA HIS A 315 -13.47 33.10 13.86
C HIS A 315 -13.20 33.13 15.38
N GLN A 316 -12.20 32.37 15.80
CA GLN A 316 -11.87 32.26 17.21
C GLN A 316 -11.20 33.55 17.72
N THR A 317 -11.70 34.03 18.83
CA THR A 317 -11.21 35.22 19.55
C THR A 317 -11.17 34.94 21.05
N THR A 318 -10.59 35.86 21.81
CA THR A 318 -10.68 35.80 23.28
C THR A 318 -12.08 36.27 23.69
N VAL A 319 -12.84 35.37 24.32
CA VAL A 319 -14.22 35.60 24.75
C VAL A 319 -14.30 35.52 26.28
N ASN A 320 -14.86 36.52 26.92
CA ASN A 320 -15.17 36.47 28.35
C ASN A 320 -16.38 35.54 28.57
N ALA A 321 -16.15 34.44 29.31
CA ALA A 321 -17.16 33.40 29.50
C ALA A 321 -18.35 33.90 30.34
N LEU A 322 -18.11 34.64 31.40
CA LEU A 322 -19.18 35.17 32.26
C LEU A 322 -20.04 36.20 31.54
N GLU A 323 -19.43 37.14 30.82
CA GLU A 323 -20.14 38.15 30.01
C GLU A 323 -21.03 37.47 28.97
N LEU A 324 -20.51 36.45 28.26
CA LEU A 324 -21.27 35.71 27.26
C LEU A 324 -22.50 35.01 27.85
N VAL A 325 -22.37 34.43 29.05
CA VAL A 325 -23.49 33.76 29.77
C VAL A 325 -24.52 34.80 30.22
N GLN A 326 -24.07 35.93 30.76
CA GLN A 326 -24.96 37.03 31.20
C GLN A 326 -25.76 37.63 30.05
N GLU A 327 -25.11 37.84 28.90
CA GLU A 327 -25.83 38.32 27.68
C GLU A 327 -26.88 37.30 27.20
N ALA A 328 -26.55 36.01 27.24
CA ALA A 328 -27.50 34.96 26.85
C ALA A 328 -28.65 34.83 27.85
N ALA A 329 -28.39 34.96 29.14
CA ALA A 329 -29.41 34.94 30.18
C ALA A 329 -30.39 36.11 30.05
N ALA A 330 -29.88 37.32 29.77
CA ALA A 330 -30.71 38.51 29.53
C ALA A 330 -31.68 38.36 28.35
N LEU A 331 -31.31 37.60 27.31
CA LEU A 331 -32.21 37.31 26.17
C LEU A 331 -33.40 36.42 26.54
N LEU A 332 -33.27 35.62 27.57
CA LEU A 332 -34.29 34.67 28.01
C LEU A 332 -35.03 35.13 29.29
N GLU A 333 -34.68 36.29 29.79
CA GLU A 333 -35.25 36.88 31.03
C GLU A 333 -36.77 36.96 30.98
N SER A 334 -37.34 37.53 29.92
CA SER A 334 -38.79 37.62 29.76
C SER A 334 -39.51 36.26 29.75
N LEU A 335 -38.85 35.22 29.17
CA LEU A 335 -39.39 33.86 29.13
C LEU A 335 -39.33 33.18 30.49
N ALA A 336 -38.28 33.46 31.27
CA ALA A 336 -38.13 32.97 32.63
C ALA A 336 -39.12 33.66 33.59
N GLU A 337 -39.31 34.98 33.42
CA GLU A 337 -40.29 35.78 34.19
C GLU A 337 -41.73 35.28 33.95
N GLU A 338 -42.11 34.97 32.72
CA GLU A 338 -43.42 34.42 32.39
C GLU A 338 -43.71 33.11 33.17
N LYS A 339 -42.65 32.30 33.38
CA LYS A 339 -42.70 31.07 34.21
C LYS A 339 -42.41 31.31 35.69
N GLN A 340 -42.24 32.55 36.13
CA GLN A 340 -41.85 32.92 37.48
C GLN A 340 -40.56 32.20 37.97
N GLN A 341 -39.65 31.92 37.05
CA GLN A 341 -38.40 31.25 37.31
C GLN A 341 -37.31 32.25 37.66
N THR A 342 -36.34 31.83 38.48
CA THR A 342 -35.19 32.66 38.87
C THR A 342 -33.94 32.14 38.16
N VAL A 343 -33.30 33.01 37.34
CA VAL A 343 -32.03 32.67 36.70
C VAL A 343 -30.92 33.39 37.46
N VAL A 344 -29.96 32.65 37.98
CA VAL A 344 -28.81 33.19 38.72
C VAL A 344 -27.54 32.81 37.99
N VAL A 345 -26.73 33.82 37.64
CA VAL A 345 -25.44 33.65 36.98
C VAL A 345 -24.33 34.11 37.93
N GLU A 346 -23.49 33.20 38.30
CA GLU A 346 -22.35 33.47 39.21
C GLU A 346 -21.04 33.07 38.53
N GLY A 347 -19.94 33.67 38.92
CA GLY A 347 -18.61 33.28 38.43
C GLY A 347 -17.58 34.40 38.48
N ASN A 348 -16.39 34.09 38.05
CA ASN A 348 -15.26 35.00 38.02
C ASN A 348 -15.26 35.77 36.66
N SER A 349 -15.25 37.11 36.76
CA SER A 349 -15.28 38.04 35.59
C SER A 349 -14.00 38.02 34.72
N ILE A 350 -12.94 37.32 35.12
CA ILE A 350 -11.63 37.31 34.45
C ILE A 350 -11.46 36.08 33.54
N LEU A 351 -12.42 35.14 33.53
CA LEU A 351 -12.27 33.88 32.83
C LEU A 351 -12.52 34.05 31.32
N ASN A 352 -11.45 33.92 30.54
CA ASN A 352 -11.47 34.02 29.10
C ASN A 352 -11.20 32.68 28.44
N VAL A 353 -11.97 32.40 27.39
CA VAL A 353 -11.81 31.20 26.52
C VAL A 353 -11.39 31.62 25.11
N TRP A 354 -10.67 30.74 24.42
CA TRP A 354 -10.37 30.94 23.00
C TRP A 354 -11.44 30.24 22.17
N ALA A 355 -12.38 30.98 21.61
CA ALA A 355 -13.55 30.41 20.96
C ALA A 355 -14.13 31.33 19.88
N ASP A 356 -14.93 30.75 18.99
CA ASP A 356 -15.84 31.53 18.16
C ASP A 356 -17.05 32.01 19.01
N ARG A 357 -17.13 33.31 19.20
CA ARG A 357 -18.14 33.94 20.08
C ARG A 357 -19.57 33.64 19.64
N LEU A 358 -19.85 33.60 18.33
CA LEU A 358 -21.20 33.36 17.82
C LEU A 358 -21.63 31.91 18.03
N ILE A 359 -20.72 30.96 17.73
CA ILE A 359 -20.98 29.54 17.89
C ILE A 359 -21.13 29.19 19.38
N LEU A 360 -20.25 29.74 20.23
CA LEU A 360 -20.31 29.45 21.66
C LEU A 360 -21.57 30.10 22.28
N ARG A 361 -21.95 31.32 21.87
CA ARG A 361 -23.19 31.97 22.29
C ARG A 361 -24.42 31.11 21.95
N GLN A 362 -24.48 30.49 20.77
CA GLN A 362 -25.55 29.59 20.39
C GLN A 362 -25.65 28.38 21.30
N ALA A 363 -24.50 27.81 21.72
CA ALA A 363 -24.48 26.71 22.68
C ALA A 363 -25.05 27.13 24.04
N VAL A 364 -24.60 28.28 24.57
CA VAL A 364 -25.10 28.86 25.84
C VAL A 364 -26.62 29.10 25.78
N ILE A 365 -27.12 29.73 24.71
CA ILE A 365 -28.55 29.96 24.52
C ILE A 365 -29.32 28.65 24.51
N ASN A 366 -28.85 27.63 23.80
CA ASN A 366 -29.52 26.32 23.72
C ASN A 366 -29.60 25.63 25.09
N LEU A 367 -28.55 25.74 25.93
CA LEU A 367 -28.59 25.15 27.29
C LEU A 367 -29.50 25.94 28.22
N LEU A 368 -29.47 27.24 28.18
CA LEU A 368 -30.38 28.10 28.96
C LEU A 368 -31.83 27.92 28.54
N ASP A 369 -32.13 27.88 27.23
CA ASP A 369 -33.47 27.61 26.70
C ASP A 369 -34.01 26.26 27.19
N ASN A 370 -33.17 25.24 27.18
CA ASN A 370 -33.52 23.96 27.75
C ASN A 370 -33.80 24.02 29.27
N ALA A 371 -32.96 24.72 30.03
CA ALA A 371 -33.15 24.91 31.47
C ALA A 371 -34.49 25.63 31.78
N VAL A 372 -34.80 26.69 31.03
CA VAL A 372 -36.08 27.43 31.17
C VAL A 372 -37.26 26.55 30.75
N LYS A 373 -37.16 25.76 29.69
CA LYS A 373 -38.24 24.90 29.22
C LYS A 373 -38.59 23.83 30.19
N TYR A 374 -37.59 23.11 30.72
CA TYR A 374 -37.81 21.87 31.52
C TYR A 374 -37.93 22.16 33.01
N SER A 375 -37.49 23.34 33.49
CA SER A 375 -37.75 23.71 34.87
C SER A 375 -39.23 24.01 35.11
N PRO A 376 -39.81 23.62 36.26
CA PRO A 376 -41.20 23.95 36.64
C PRO A 376 -41.43 25.47 36.84
N VAL A 377 -42.66 25.89 36.89
CA VAL A 377 -43.01 27.23 37.29
C VAL A 377 -42.47 27.49 38.69
N GLY A 378 -41.83 28.67 38.88
CA GLY A 378 -41.15 29.04 40.16
C GLY A 378 -39.81 28.31 40.37
N GLY A 379 -39.36 27.55 39.40
CA GLY A 379 -38.07 26.83 39.44
C GLY A 379 -36.86 27.73 39.46
N ARG A 380 -35.72 27.17 39.83
CA ARG A 380 -34.43 27.91 39.88
C ARG A 380 -33.48 27.32 38.82
N ILE A 381 -32.85 28.24 38.06
CA ILE A 381 -31.79 27.93 37.11
C ILE A 381 -30.53 28.61 37.62
N HIS A 382 -29.45 27.85 37.83
CA HIS A 382 -28.19 28.35 38.31
C HIS A 382 -27.10 28.10 37.27
N VAL A 383 -26.33 29.13 36.93
CA VAL A 383 -25.18 29.00 36.03
C VAL A 383 -23.94 29.43 36.77
N ASP A 384 -22.98 28.53 36.92
CA ASP A 384 -21.69 28.78 37.54
C ASP A 384 -20.58 28.79 36.48
N VAL A 385 -19.75 29.86 36.50
CA VAL A 385 -18.58 30.00 35.61
C VAL A 385 -17.33 29.98 36.49
N SER A 386 -16.66 28.86 36.46
CA SER A 386 -15.47 28.57 37.28
C SER A 386 -14.28 28.10 36.41
N VAL A 387 -13.14 27.90 37.03
CA VAL A 387 -11.94 27.36 36.39
C VAL A 387 -11.40 26.18 37.16
N ASP A 388 -11.05 25.12 36.43
CA ASP A 388 -10.32 23.99 36.98
C ASP A 388 -9.01 23.84 36.18
N THR A 389 -7.88 24.06 36.89
CA THR A 389 -6.49 23.99 36.39
C THR A 389 -6.27 24.82 35.12
N HIS A 390 -6.62 24.33 33.93
CA HIS A 390 -6.45 24.97 32.61
C HIS A 390 -7.72 24.98 31.78
N THR A 391 -8.86 24.75 32.41
CA THR A 391 -10.15 24.59 31.76
C THR A 391 -11.19 25.48 32.40
N VAL A 392 -11.88 26.29 31.62
CA VAL A 392 -13.06 27.03 32.07
C VAL A 392 -14.25 26.08 32.05
N LEU A 393 -14.93 26.01 33.19
CA LEU A 393 -16.15 25.24 33.37
C LEU A 393 -17.33 26.20 33.39
N ILE A 394 -18.37 25.89 32.58
CA ILE A 394 -19.64 26.59 32.60
C ILE A 394 -20.70 25.54 32.90
N ALA A 395 -21.22 25.53 34.14
CA ALA A 395 -22.20 24.57 34.59
C ALA A 395 -23.59 25.19 34.62
N PHE A 396 -24.56 24.57 33.92
CA PHE A 396 -25.96 24.96 33.84
C PHE A 396 -26.79 23.96 34.64
N GLN A 397 -27.26 24.37 35.78
CA GLN A 397 -28.09 23.56 36.66
C GLN A 397 -29.54 23.99 36.56
N ASP A 398 -30.45 23.07 36.29
CA ASP A 398 -31.89 23.26 36.24
C ASP A 398 -32.60 22.47 37.35
N SER A 399 -33.87 22.86 37.60
CA SER A 399 -34.77 22.19 38.58
C SER A 399 -35.80 21.28 37.88
N GLY A 400 -35.44 20.77 36.71
CA GLY A 400 -36.34 19.97 35.86
C GLY A 400 -36.59 18.56 36.39
N PRO A 401 -37.26 17.72 35.59
CA PRO A 401 -37.59 16.34 35.98
C PRO A 401 -36.40 15.39 35.98
N GLY A 402 -35.21 15.84 35.50
CA GLY A 402 -34.04 15.02 35.28
C GLY A 402 -34.16 14.09 34.09
N ILE A 403 -33.10 13.32 33.81
CA ILE A 403 -32.98 12.44 32.65
C ILE A 403 -32.85 10.99 33.15
N PRO A 404 -33.81 10.10 32.81
CA PRO A 404 -33.69 8.68 33.14
C PRO A 404 -32.43 8.01 32.56
N VAL A 405 -31.90 6.99 33.23
CA VAL A 405 -30.63 6.35 32.91
C VAL A 405 -30.60 5.79 31.47
N GLU A 406 -31.72 5.22 31.00
CA GLU A 406 -31.87 4.64 29.65
C GLU A 406 -31.75 5.67 28.51
N HIS A 407 -31.94 6.94 28.83
CA HIS A 407 -31.85 8.04 27.84
C HIS A 407 -30.50 8.75 27.84
N ARG A 408 -29.68 8.58 28.89
CA ARG A 408 -28.42 9.33 29.07
C ARG A 408 -27.45 9.22 27.89
N GLY A 409 -27.30 8.04 27.29
CA GLY A 409 -26.42 7.81 26.15
C GLY A 409 -26.90 8.42 24.82
N LYS A 410 -28.13 8.95 24.78
CA LYS A 410 -28.80 9.39 23.56
C LYS A 410 -29.12 10.87 23.51
N VAL A 411 -29.05 11.60 24.63
CA VAL A 411 -29.53 13.02 24.73
C VAL A 411 -28.81 13.99 23.76
N PHE A 412 -27.59 13.67 23.34
CA PHE A 412 -26.84 14.45 22.36
C PHE A 412 -27.06 13.98 20.90
N GLN A 413 -27.89 12.93 20.68
CA GLN A 413 -28.26 12.50 19.33
C GLN A 413 -29.26 13.51 18.73
N ARG A 414 -29.17 13.67 17.41
CA ARG A 414 -30.06 14.58 16.66
C ARG A 414 -31.49 14.07 16.73
N PHE A 415 -32.45 14.97 16.89
CA PHE A 415 -33.88 14.72 16.99
C PHE A 415 -34.28 13.84 18.19
N TYR A 416 -33.33 13.49 19.07
CA TYR A 416 -33.62 12.66 20.22
C TYR A 416 -34.37 13.45 21.29
N ARG A 417 -35.39 12.82 21.87
CA ARG A 417 -36.26 13.39 22.91
C ARG A 417 -36.62 12.31 23.91
N VAL A 418 -36.62 12.65 25.19
CA VAL A 418 -36.94 11.74 26.30
C VAL A 418 -38.47 11.48 26.35
N ASP A 419 -39.28 12.50 26.10
CA ASP A 419 -40.76 12.44 26.04
C ASP A 419 -41.26 13.20 24.82
N GLU A 420 -41.69 12.49 23.79
CA GLU A 420 -42.12 13.07 22.52
C GLU A 420 -43.41 13.91 22.66
N ALA A 421 -44.35 13.49 23.52
CA ALA A 421 -45.65 14.15 23.64
C ALA A 421 -45.53 15.51 24.36
N ARG A 422 -44.86 15.53 25.51
CA ARG A 422 -44.66 16.73 26.31
C ARG A 422 -43.79 17.76 25.64
N THR A 423 -42.70 17.33 25.01
CA THR A 423 -41.74 18.21 24.36
C THR A 423 -42.30 18.81 23.06
N ARG A 424 -43.29 18.20 22.39
CA ARG A 424 -44.01 18.80 21.24
C ARG A 424 -44.79 20.03 21.66
N ALA A 425 -45.49 19.93 22.78
CA ALA A 425 -46.25 21.07 23.31
C ALA A 425 -45.36 22.26 23.70
N GLU A 426 -44.11 21.99 24.11
CA GLU A 426 -43.15 22.99 24.53
C GLU A 426 -42.19 23.45 23.38
N GLY A 427 -42.43 23.03 22.14
CA GLY A 427 -41.74 23.52 20.93
C GLY A 427 -40.30 23.08 20.74
N GLY A 428 -39.82 22.01 21.39
CA GLY A 428 -38.45 21.47 21.23
C GLY A 428 -38.26 20.75 19.90
N THR A 429 -37.11 20.95 19.22
CA THR A 429 -36.76 20.31 17.93
C THR A 429 -35.90 19.06 18.10
N GLY A 430 -35.37 18.77 19.29
CA GLY A 430 -34.42 17.70 19.50
C GLY A 430 -33.03 17.93 18.87
N LEU A 431 -32.77 19.14 18.34
CA LEU A 431 -31.48 19.49 17.73
C LEU A 431 -30.59 20.31 18.67
N GLY A 432 -31.13 20.98 19.69
CA GLY A 432 -30.40 21.92 20.56
C GLY A 432 -29.15 21.31 21.20
N LEU A 433 -29.27 20.15 21.88
CA LEU A 433 -28.15 19.49 22.55
C LEU A 433 -27.10 18.95 21.56
N SER A 434 -27.49 18.52 20.37
CA SER A 434 -26.54 18.13 19.34
C SER A 434 -25.76 19.32 18.79
N ILE A 435 -26.39 20.48 18.66
CA ILE A 435 -25.71 21.73 18.31
C ILE A 435 -24.74 22.16 19.44
N VAL A 436 -25.15 22.04 20.70
CA VAL A 436 -24.26 22.33 21.83
C VAL A 436 -23.02 21.46 21.79
N LYS A 437 -23.19 20.14 21.64
CA LYS A 437 -22.05 19.20 21.57
C LYS A 437 -21.09 19.56 20.42
N TRP A 438 -21.63 19.87 19.26
CA TRP A 438 -20.83 20.32 18.13
C TRP A 438 -20.12 21.64 18.40
N ALA A 439 -20.84 22.65 18.88
CA ALA A 439 -20.30 23.99 19.12
C ALA A 439 -19.18 24.00 20.17
N VAL A 440 -19.30 23.18 21.21
CA VAL A 440 -18.27 23.02 22.23
C VAL A 440 -17.07 22.26 21.65
N SER A 441 -17.30 21.18 20.90
CA SER A 441 -16.23 20.38 20.29
C SER A 441 -15.41 21.17 19.27
N VAL A 442 -16.03 21.98 18.43
CA VAL A 442 -15.32 22.78 17.41
C VAL A 442 -14.48 23.89 18.05
N ASN A 443 -14.82 24.33 19.26
CA ASN A 443 -14.01 25.25 20.07
C ASN A 443 -12.98 24.54 20.96
N GLY A 444 -12.71 23.23 20.72
CA GLY A 444 -11.68 22.46 21.44
C GLY A 444 -12.10 22.04 22.85
N GLY A 445 -13.40 22.13 23.17
CA GLY A 445 -13.93 21.76 24.46
C GLY A 445 -14.67 20.43 24.48
N SER A 446 -15.25 20.09 25.63
CA SER A 446 -16.13 18.96 25.85
C SER A 446 -17.37 19.35 26.65
N ILE A 447 -18.45 18.59 26.49
CA ILE A 447 -19.66 18.75 27.28
C ILE A 447 -20.04 17.43 27.92
N ASP A 448 -20.38 17.47 29.21
CA ASP A 448 -20.93 16.37 29.99
C ASP A 448 -22.18 16.83 30.72
N PHE A 449 -22.89 15.90 31.31
CA PHE A 449 -24.01 16.22 32.20
C PHE A 449 -24.13 15.20 33.33
N ASP A 450 -24.64 15.68 34.45
CA ASP A 450 -25.10 14.87 35.56
C ASP A 450 -26.59 15.15 35.77
N SER A 451 -27.34 14.10 36.05
CA SER A 451 -28.79 14.22 36.21
C SER A 451 -29.35 13.08 37.06
N GLU A 452 -30.24 13.45 37.94
CA GLU A 452 -30.95 12.50 38.78
C GLU A 452 -32.47 12.69 38.55
N PRO A 453 -33.23 11.61 38.27
CA PRO A 453 -34.68 11.72 38.07
C PRO A 453 -35.37 12.40 39.26
N GLY A 454 -36.09 13.50 39.01
CA GLY A 454 -36.78 14.30 40.03
C GLY A 454 -35.94 15.40 40.66
N HIS A 455 -34.62 15.50 40.38
CA HIS A 455 -33.71 16.49 41.00
C HIS A 455 -33.06 17.44 40.01
N GLY A 456 -33.52 17.41 38.73
CA GLY A 456 -32.99 18.28 37.68
C GLY A 456 -31.80 17.69 36.94
N CYS A 457 -31.12 18.59 36.21
CA CYS A 457 -29.94 18.24 35.42
C CYS A 457 -28.88 19.34 35.53
N THR A 458 -27.61 18.97 35.51
CA THR A 458 -26.47 19.87 35.41
C THR A 458 -25.68 19.57 34.17
N PHE A 459 -25.73 20.44 33.16
CA PHE A 459 -24.88 20.36 31.97
C PHE A 459 -23.61 21.16 32.20
N THR A 460 -22.43 20.58 31.97
CA THR A 460 -21.14 21.23 32.17
C THR A 460 -20.35 21.29 30.86
N MET A 461 -20.16 22.49 30.33
CA MET A 461 -19.23 22.75 29.24
C MET A 461 -17.82 22.96 29.79
N ARG A 462 -16.84 22.29 29.21
CA ARG A 462 -15.41 22.45 29.50
C ARG A 462 -14.73 23.05 28.29
N LEU A 463 -14.09 24.20 28.45
CA LEU A 463 -13.43 24.94 27.37
C LEU A 463 -11.98 25.28 27.77
N PRO A 464 -11.02 25.22 26.85
CA PRO A 464 -9.63 25.56 27.16
C PRO A 464 -9.51 27.04 27.48
N VAL A 465 -8.76 27.36 28.54
CA VAL A 465 -8.41 28.74 28.91
C VAL A 465 -7.64 29.41 27.76
N SER A 466 -7.94 30.69 27.49
CA SER A 466 -7.21 31.46 26.48
C SER A 466 -5.73 31.57 26.84
N LYS A 467 -4.82 31.32 25.87
CA LYS A 467 -3.36 31.38 26.05
C LYS A 467 -2.86 32.75 26.59
N ILE A 468 -3.64 33.80 26.46
CA ILE A 468 -3.27 35.13 26.95
C ILE A 468 -3.30 35.19 28.49
N GLN A 469 -4.16 34.42 29.13
CA GLN A 469 -4.27 34.38 30.59
C GLN A 469 -3.06 33.65 31.26
N ASN A 470 -2.52 32.63 30.61
CA ASN A 470 -1.33 31.92 31.05
C ASN A 470 -0.02 32.75 31.03
N ALA A 471 0.02 33.85 30.30
CA ALA A 471 1.18 34.74 30.28
C ALA A 471 1.21 35.75 31.45
N THR A 472 0.05 36.10 31.97
CA THR A 472 -0.07 37.08 33.08
C THR A 472 0.19 36.42 34.44
N GLU A 473 -0.18 35.15 34.64
CA GLU A 473 0.10 34.39 35.86
C GLU A 473 1.56 33.95 36.00
N ARG A 474 2.35 33.94 34.95
CA ARG A 474 3.81 33.65 35.01
C ARG A 474 4.65 34.88 35.30
N LEU A 475 4.05 36.08 35.36
CA LEU A 475 4.71 37.36 35.65
C LEU A 475 4.30 37.98 36.98
N SER A 476 3.42 37.33 37.73
CA SER A 476 3.06 37.64 39.13
C SER A 476 3.66 36.58 40.06
#